data_06a5f08b5231180b91bbca522f084639
#
_entry.id   06a5f08b5231180b91bbca522f084639
#
_cell.length_a   1.000
_cell.length_b   1.000
_cell.length_c   1.000
_cell.angle_alpha   90.00
_cell.angle_beta   90.00
_cell.angle_gamma   90.00
#
_symmetry.space_group_name_H-M   'P 1'
#
loop_
_entity.id
_entity.type
_entity.pdbx_description
1 polymer ?
#
loop_
_entity_poly.entity_id
_entity_poly.type
_entity_poly.pdbx_seq_one_letter_code
_entity_poly.pdbx_strand_id
1 'polypeptide(L)'
;MAVDAFLLAYQFITSLRKRGEGADGGPLTDSNGHPVSHLMGFLDRATLMIELKMETLASRKSRKDDAREKWDRAVADEDWTTAQKLGSQIVSYTREMVAETRAMLDLLGITNIEAPMEAEGAAAVRCARGDVDAVSSQDWDTLLYGAPVMVRNLSSHGTRRFGRMVRAERIVLAELLEENGLTYEQLVDLGIMVGTDFHPGIKGIGPKTGLKLIREFGTIEEVCAAKDKEIPERLEEIREIFLNHPASDEPIPNPGMCDEAGLREMLVDGHDFSERRIGRALNRMEASGRLRSGGQTSLFDF
;
A
#
# COMPACT_ATOMS: atom_id res chain seq x y z
N MET A 1 7.11 2.52 -11.29
CA MET A 1 7.05 2.22 -9.84
C MET A 1 5.78 1.42 -9.56
N ALA A 2 5.88 0.36 -8.79
CA ALA A 2 4.73 -0.42 -8.32
C ALA A 2 4.31 0.03 -6.92
N VAL A 3 3.02 -0.03 -6.60
CA VAL A 3 2.47 0.34 -5.29
C VAL A 3 1.43 -0.70 -4.88
N ASP A 4 1.49 -1.16 -3.64
CA ASP A 4 0.37 -1.90 -3.06
C ASP A 4 -0.81 -0.97 -2.82
N ALA A 5 -1.81 -1.07 -3.68
CA ALA A 5 -3.00 -0.24 -3.56
C ALA A 5 -3.92 -0.68 -2.42
N PHE A 6 -3.83 -1.93 -1.96
CA PHE A 6 -4.63 -2.37 -0.82
C PHE A 6 -4.16 -1.71 0.47
N LEU A 7 -2.85 -1.71 0.74
CA LEU A 7 -2.27 -0.99 1.87
C LEU A 7 -2.56 0.51 1.77
N LEU A 8 -2.46 1.06 0.56
CA LEU A 8 -2.75 2.47 0.31
C LEU A 8 -4.23 2.81 0.53
N ALA A 9 -5.16 1.98 0.00
CA ALA A 9 -6.60 2.10 0.24
C ALA A 9 -6.92 2.06 1.73
N TYR A 10 -6.31 1.09 2.44
CA TYR A 10 -6.48 0.95 3.88
C TYR A 10 -6.03 2.20 4.65
N GLN A 11 -4.91 2.80 4.27
CA GLN A 11 -4.45 4.07 4.84
C GLN A 11 -5.47 5.19 4.61
N PHE A 12 -6.06 5.28 3.42
CA PHE A 12 -7.06 6.30 3.11
C PHE A 12 -8.35 6.10 3.93
N ILE A 13 -8.89 4.89 3.95
CA ILE A 13 -10.12 4.58 4.67
C ILE A 13 -9.93 4.81 6.19
N THR A 14 -8.77 4.50 6.74
CA THR A 14 -8.47 4.71 8.16
C THR A 14 -8.13 6.16 8.52
N SER A 15 -7.65 6.97 7.59
CA SER A 15 -7.28 8.38 7.82
C SER A 15 -8.39 9.38 7.46
N LEU A 16 -9.13 9.12 6.37
CA LEU A 16 -10.23 9.94 5.89
C LEU A 16 -11.56 9.41 6.47
N ARG A 17 -11.88 9.83 7.68
CA ARG A 17 -13.02 9.32 8.46
C ARG A 17 -13.91 10.45 8.96
N LYS A 18 -15.16 10.13 9.28
CA LYS A 18 -16.08 11.03 9.98
C LYS A 18 -15.48 11.43 11.33
N ARG A 19 -15.46 12.72 11.64
CA ARG A 19 -14.90 13.28 12.86
C ARG A 19 -15.80 14.40 13.35
N GLY A 20 -15.81 14.65 14.66
CA GLY A 20 -16.58 15.68 15.29
C GLY A 20 -17.60 15.13 16.27
N GLU A 21 -18.44 16.02 16.82
CA GLU A 21 -19.50 15.66 17.74
C GLU A 21 -20.54 14.79 17.03
N GLY A 22 -20.91 13.66 17.62
CA GLY A 22 -21.86 12.70 17.05
C GLY A 22 -21.32 11.83 15.90
N ALA A 23 -20.04 11.95 15.52
CA ALA A 23 -19.47 11.14 14.46
C ALA A 23 -19.05 9.74 14.96
N ASP A 24 -19.41 8.70 14.19
CA ASP A 24 -19.15 7.29 14.51
C ASP A 24 -17.68 6.84 14.26
N GLY A 25 -16.85 7.70 13.63
CA GLY A 25 -15.49 7.37 13.26
C GLY A 25 -15.37 6.43 12.05
N GLY A 26 -16.47 6.10 11.40
CA GLY A 26 -16.51 5.32 10.17
C GLY A 26 -15.95 6.07 8.95
N PRO A 27 -15.89 5.42 7.77
CA PRO A 27 -15.45 6.06 6.54
C PRO A 27 -16.36 7.23 6.15
N LEU A 28 -15.84 8.17 5.35
CA LEU A 28 -16.68 9.19 4.70
C LEU A 28 -17.62 8.50 3.72
N THR A 29 -18.84 9.02 3.61
CA THR A 29 -19.89 8.48 2.73
C THR A 29 -20.41 9.57 1.81
N ASP A 30 -20.95 9.17 0.65
CA ASP A 30 -21.80 10.01 -0.20
C ASP A 30 -23.20 10.22 0.43
N SER A 31 -24.11 10.91 -0.29
CA SER A 31 -25.49 11.17 0.16
C SER A 31 -26.32 9.89 0.29
N ASN A 32 -25.95 8.83 -0.41
CA ASN A 32 -26.62 7.52 -0.37
C ASN A 32 -26.04 6.60 0.71
N GLY A 33 -25.01 7.03 1.43
CA GLY A 33 -24.35 6.28 2.49
C GLY A 33 -23.25 5.34 2.00
N HIS A 34 -22.86 5.36 0.72
CA HIS A 34 -21.75 4.55 0.20
C HIS A 34 -20.41 5.10 0.65
N PRO A 35 -19.46 4.26 1.07
CA PRO A 35 -18.13 4.69 1.49
C PRO A 35 -17.34 5.29 0.32
N VAL A 36 -16.80 6.51 0.49
CA VAL A 36 -16.03 7.22 -0.55
C VAL A 36 -14.60 7.59 -0.13
N SER A 37 -14.17 7.24 1.09
CA SER A 37 -12.83 7.58 1.58
C SER A 37 -11.71 7.03 0.70
N HIS A 38 -11.85 5.82 0.18
CA HIS A 38 -10.89 5.18 -0.74
C HIS A 38 -10.79 5.95 -2.06
N LEU A 39 -11.92 6.23 -2.71
CA LEU A 39 -11.96 7.02 -3.95
C LEU A 39 -11.34 8.40 -3.75
N MET A 40 -11.69 9.06 -2.64
CA MET A 40 -11.18 10.38 -2.30
C MET A 40 -9.66 10.39 -2.10
N GLY A 41 -9.14 9.38 -1.40
CA GLY A 41 -7.72 9.21 -1.16
C GLY A 41 -6.93 8.90 -2.43
N PHE A 42 -7.42 7.96 -3.24
CA PHE A 42 -6.79 7.61 -4.51
C PHE A 42 -6.81 8.76 -5.51
N LEU A 43 -7.94 9.45 -5.68
CA LEU A 43 -8.03 10.59 -6.57
C LEU A 43 -6.98 11.67 -6.23
N ASP A 44 -6.91 12.06 -4.95
CA ASP A 44 -5.99 13.12 -4.51
C ASP A 44 -4.53 12.68 -4.55
N ARG A 45 -4.21 11.42 -4.23
CA ARG A 45 -2.82 10.94 -4.09
C ARG A 45 -2.28 10.31 -5.37
N ALA A 46 -3.09 9.53 -6.08
CA ALA A 46 -2.65 8.95 -7.35
C ALA A 46 -2.35 10.06 -8.37
N THR A 47 -3.24 11.06 -8.50
CA THR A 47 -3.01 12.18 -9.40
C THR A 47 -1.81 13.03 -8.98
N LEU A 48 -1.55 13.22 -7.67
CA LEU A 48 -0.33 13.87 -7.19
C LEU A 48 0.93 13.06 -7.54
N MET A 49 0.89 11.75 -7.40
CA MET A 49 2.01 10.86 -7.74
C MET A 49 2.29 10.87 -9.24
N ILE A 50 1.26 10.93 -10.08
CA ILE A 50 1.39 11.08 -11.53
C ILE A 50 2.00 12.44 -11.88
N GLU A 51 1.52 13.54 -11.29
CA GLU A 51 2.10 14.87 -11.46
C GLU A 51 3.60 14.89 -11.14
N LEU A 52 4.02 14.11 -10.14
CA LEU A 52 5.43 13.90 -9.77
C LEU A 52 6.14 12.84 -10.64
N LYS A 53 5.53 12.39 -11.74
CA LYS A 53 6.01 11.34 -12.67
C LYS A 53 6.25 9.98 -12.01
N MET A 54 5.33 9.56 -11.14
CA MET A 54 5.38 8.31 -10.39
C MET A 54 4.15 7.45 -10.69
N GLU A 55 4.31 6.17 -11.03
CA GLU A 55 3.22 5.25 -11.43
C GLU A 55 3.01 4.07 -10.48
N THR A 56 1.78 3.54 -10.41
CA THR A 56 1.30 2.71 -9.28
C THR A 56 0.62 1.40 -9.66
N LEU A 57 0.75 0.35 -8.84
CA LEU A 57 0.09 -0.96 -8.96
C LEU A 57 -0.41 -1.53 -7.63
N ALA A 58 -1.45 -2.36 -7.63
CA ALA A 58 -2.34 -2.64 -6.50
C ALA A 58 -2.50 -4.08 -6.01
N SER A 59 -2.79 -4.31 -4.77
CA SER A 59 -3.94 -4.87 -4.01
C SER A 59 -3.79 -6.10 -3.12
N ARG A 60 -4.36 -6.09 -1.87
CA ARG A 60 -4.62 -7.25 -1.01
C ARG A 60 -5.65 -7.07 0.12
N LYS A 61 -6.09 -8.20 0.79
CA LYS A 61 -7.20 -8.34 1.74
C LYS A 61 -6.77 -8.71 3.19
N SER A 62 -7.42 -8.20 4.25
CA SER A 62 -7.13 -8.46 5.68
C SER A 62 -8.39 -8.68 6.58
N ARG A 63 -8.23 -9.25 7.81
CA ARG A 63 -9.27 -9.73 8.76
C ARG A 63 -9.51 -8.80 9.94
N LYS A 64 -10.77 -8.64 10.44
CA LYS A 64 -11.08 -7.88 11.69
C LYS A 64 -12.50 -8.12 12.25
N ASP A 65 -12.78 -9.26 12.84
CA ASP A 65 -14.14 -9.54 13.37
C ASP A 65 -14.35 -9.06 14.84
N ASP A 66 -13.35 -9.16 15.71
CA ASP A 66 -13.48 -8.84 17.14
C ASP A 66 -13.64 -7.33 17.44
N ALA A 67 -13.09 -6.46 16.62
CA ALA A 67 -13.19 -5.01 16.80
C ALA A 67 -14.59 -4.48 16.45
N ARG A 68 -15.31 -5.16 15.55
CA ARG A 68 -16.64 -4.75 15.09
C ARG A 68 -17.69 -4.85 16.19
N GLU A 69 -17.73 -5.97 16.89
CA GLU A 69 -18.67 -6.14 18.01
C GLU A 69 -18.52 -5.07 19.10
N LYS A 70 -17.28 -4.68 19.40
CA LYS A 70 -17.00 -3.60 20.35
C LYS A 70 -17.40 -2.23 19.81
N TRP A 71 -17.24 -2.00 18.53
CA TRP A 71 -17.65 -0.75 17.88
C TRP A 71 -19.18 -0.63 17.83
N ASP A 72 -19.90 -1.67 17.40
CA ASP A 72 -21.36 -1.70 17.36
C ASP A 72 -21.95 -1.39 18.75
N ARG A 73 -21.33 -1.93 19.80
CA ARG A 73 -21.72 -1.68 21.19
C ARG A 73 -21.47 -0.23 21.60
N ALA A 74 -20.30 0.34 21.27
CA ALA A 74 -19.97 1.73 21.55
C ALA A 74 -20.88 2.72 20.81
N VAL A 75 -21.29 2.41 19.57
CA VAL A 75 -22.26 3.21 18.81
C VAL A 75 -23.65 3.13 19.43
N ALA A 76 -24.09 1.94 19.85
CA ALA A 76 -25.38 1.75 20.51
C ALA A 76 -25.47 2.49 21.88
N ASP A 77 -24.35 2.58 22.58
CA ASP A 77 -24.23 3.28 23.87
C ASP A 77 -23.92 4.79 23.73
N GLU A 78 -23.92 5.33 22.50
CA GLU A 78 -23.56 6.71 22.17
C GLU A 78 -22.17 7.14 22.70
N ASP A 79 -21.26 6.17 22.96
CA ASP A 79 -19.87 6.44 23.31
C ASP A 79 -19.04 6.74 22.04
N TRP A 80 -19.23 7.93 21.52
CA TRP A 80 -18.58 8.42 20.30
C TRP A 80 -17.05 8.45 20.41
N THR A 81 -16.51 8.61 21.62
CA THR A 81 -15.07 8.60 21.85
C THR A 81 -14.47 7.21 21.61
N THR A 82 -15.12 6.18 22.14
CA THR A 82 -14.72 4.78 21.93
C THR A 82 -15.04 4.33 20.50
N ALA A 83 -16.19 4.69 19.95
CA ALA A 83 -16.55 4.39 18.58
C ALA A 83 -15.53 4.98 17.59
N GLN A 84 -15.12 6.24 17.74
CA GLN A 84 -14.10 6.87 16.89
C GLN A 84 -12.73 6.20 16.98
N LYS A 85 -12.32 5.72 18.16
CA LYS A 85 -11.06 4.96 18.32
C LYS A 85 -11.14 3.60 17.65
N LEU A 86 -12.26 2.89 17.80
CA LEU A 86 -12.45 1.56 17.22
C LEU A 86 -12.75 1.61 15.72
N GLY A 87 -13.35 2.69 15.22
CA GLY A 87 -13.73 2.87 13.82
C GLY A 87 -12.60 2.58 12.82
N SER A 88 -11.35 2.89 13.16
CA SER A 88 -10.19 2.55 12.33
C SER A 88 -9.82 1.06 12.32
N GLN A 89 -10.28 0.30 13.31
CA GLN A 89 -9.94 -1.12 13.46
C GLN A 89 -10.95 -2.02 12.76
N ILE A 90 -12.18 -1.53 12.54
CA ILE A 90 -13.27 -2.29 11.93
C ILE A 90 -13.42 -2.07 10.43
N VAL A 91 -12.71 -1.10 9.87
CA VAL A 91 -12.83 -0.80 8.44
C VAL A 91 -12.35 -1.98 7.62
N SER A 92 -13.16 -2.39 6.66
CA SER A 92 -12.85 -3.40 5.66
C SER A 92 -12.84 -2.76 4.28
N TYR A 93 -11.84 -3.07 3.47
CA TYR A 93 -11.81 -2.73 2.05
C TYR A 93 -12.57 -3.84 1.31
N THR A 94 -13.83 -3.56 0.94
CA THR A 94 -14.74 -4.56 0.39
C THR A 94 -14.44 -4.83 -1.09
N ARG A 95 -15.02 -5.92 -1.63
CA ARG A 95 -14.88 -6.23 -3.07
C ARG A 95 -15.47 -5.13 -3.96
N GLU A 96 -16.56 -4.49 -3.52
CA GLU A 96 -17.17 -3.35 -4.21
C GLU A 96 -16.22 -2.17 -4.25
N MET A 97 -15.63 -1.79 -3.11
CA MET A 97 -14.64 -0.72 -3.03
C MET A 97 -13.39 -1.02 -3.89
N VAL A 98 -12.98 -2.29 -3.97
CA VAL A 98 -11.90 -2.71 -4.89
C VAL A 98 -12.29 -2.48 -6.34
N ALA A 99 -13.51 -2.87 -6.74
CA ALA A 99 -14.01 -2.70 -8.10
C ALA A 99 -14.12 -1.20 -8.46
N GLU A 100 -14.66 -0.37 -7.57
CA GLU A 100 -14.74 1.08 -7.73
C GLU A 100 -13.36 1.72 -7.86
N THR A 101 -12.40 1.31 -7.01
CA THR A 101 -11.02 1.80 -7.10
C THR A 101 -10.40 1.45 -8.45
N ARG A 102 -10.56 0.21 -8.91
CA ARG A 102 -10.06 -0.23 -10.22
C ARG A 102 -10.66 0.58 -11.36
N ALA A 103 -11.99 0.73 -11.37
CA ALA A 103 -12.69 1.53 -12.36
C ALA A 103 -12.17 2.98 -12.40
N MET A 104 -11.99 3.60 -11.23
CA MET A 104 -11.43 4.95 -11.15
C MET A 104 -9.98 5.02 -11.65
N LEU A 105 -9.14 4.04 -11.32
CA LEU A 105 -7.76 3.97 -11.82
C LEU A 105 -7.71 3.81 -13.33
N ASP A 106 -8.60 2.99 -13.90
CA ASP A 106 -8.73 2.82 -15.37
C ASP A 106 -9.14 4.15 -16.03
N LEU A 107 -10.12 4.87 -15.46
CA LEU A 107 -10.52 6.20 -15.94
C LEU A 107 -9.39 7.24 -15.83
N LEU A 108 -8.52 7.10 -14.83
CA LEU A 108 -7.31 7.92 -14.71
C LEU A 108 -6.18 7.48 -15.65
N GLY A 109 -6.36 6.41 -16.41
CA GLY A 109 -5.32 5.83 -17.26
C GLY A 109 -4.17 5.19 -16.48
N ILE A 110 -4.40 4.81 -15.21
CA ILE A 110 -3.42 4.16 -14.36
C ILE A 110 -3.57 2.66 -14.50
N THR A 111 -2.49 2.00 -14.93
CA THR A 111 -2.46 0.54 -15.03
C THR A 111 -2.65 -0.09 -13.67
N ASN A 112 -3.62 -0.99 -13.54
CA ASN A 112 -3.80 -1.81 -12.34
C ASN A 112 -3.72 -3.30 -12.70
N ILE A 113 -3.00 -4.08 -11.88
CA ILE A 113 -2.74 -5.51 -12.10
C ILE A 113 -3.13 -6.27 -10.85
N GLU A 114 -3.76 -7.42 -11.02
CA GLU A 114 -4.06 -8.33 -9.94
C GLU A 114 -2.84 -9.21 -9.64
N ALA A 115 -2.40 -9.19 -8.38
CA ALA A 115 -1.32 -10.04 -7.94
C ALA A 115 -1.83 -11.48 -7.73
N PRO A 116 -1.07 -12.52 -8.16
CA PRO A 116 -1.47 -13.92 -7.96
C PRO A 116 -1.48 -14.32 -6.48
N MET A 117 -0.67 -13.67 -5.65
CA MET A 117 -0.58 -13.85 -4.20
C MET A 117 -0.44 -12.49 -3.51
N GLU A 118 0.68 -12.28 -2.76
CA GLU A 118 0.97 -11.03 -2.08
C GLU A 118 1.32 -9.93 -3.09
N ALA A 119 0.69 -8.76 -2.94
CA ALA A 119 0.93 -7.65 -3.86
C ALA A 119 2.34 -7.09 -3.75
N GLU A 120 2.89 -7.01 -2.52
CA GLU A 120 4.27 -6.61 -2.26
C GLU A 120 5.27 -7.54 -2.93
N GLY A 121 5.04 -8.85 -2.83
CA GLY A 121 5.89 -9.87 -3.45
C GLY A 121 5.85 -9.79 -4.97
N ALA A 122 4.65 -9.70 -5.56
CA ALA A 122 4.49 -9.53 -7.00
C ALA A 122 5.15 -8.24 -7.51
N ALA A 123 5.01 -7.13 -6.77
CA ALA A 123 5.66 -5.86 -7.09
C ALA A 123 7.19 -5.94 -6.97
N ALA A 124 7.71 -6.65 -5.94
CA ALA A 124 9.14 -6.85 -5.74
C ALA A 124 9.76 -7.65 -6.89
N VAL A 125 9.13 -8.76 -7.29
CA VAL A 125 9.59 -9.58 -8.43
C VAL A 125 9.60 -8.77 -9.72
N ARG A 126 8.57 -7.98 -9.99
CA ARG A 126 8.52 -7.11 -11.17
C ARG A 126 9.59 -6.02 -11.14
N CYS A 127 9.89 -5.48 -9.96
CA CYS A 127 11.00 -4.53 -9.79
C CYS A 127 12.35 -5.21 -10.03
N ALA A 128 12.55 -6.43 -9.54
CA ALA A 128 13.78 -7.19 -9.76
C ALA A 128 13.99 -7.57 -11.24
N ARG A 129 12.91 -7.76 -12.00
CA ARG A 129 12.95 -8.00 -13.47
C ARG A 129 13.20 -6.72 -14.27
N GLY A 130 13.09 -5.55 -13.67
CA GLY A 130 13.21 -4.25 -14.34
C GLY A 130 11.92 -3.78 -15.03
N ASP A 131 10.78 -4.44 -14.78
CA ASP A 131 9.47 -4.01 -15.29
C ASP A 131 9.04 -2.67 -14.70
N VAL A 132 9.50 -2.37 -13.46
CA VAL A 132 9.31 -1.11 -12.74
C VAL A 132 10.58 -0.71 -12.01
N ASP A 133 10.79 0.60 -11.80
CA ASP A 133 12.02 1.14 -11.19
C ASP A 133 12.09 0.98 -9.67
N ALA A 134 10.95 0.90 -8.99
CA ALA A 134 10.87 0.82 -7.53
C ALA A 134 9.50 0.31 -7.08
N VAL A 135 9.45 -0.21 -5.85
CA VAL A 135 8.20 -0.53 -5.14
C VAL A 135 7.93 0.53 -4.08
N SER A 136 6.73 1.10 -4.07
CA SER A 136 6.30 2.00 -3.00
C SER A 136 5.41 1.25 -2.01
N SER A 137 5.92 1.01 -0.82
CA SER A 137 5.19 0.41 0.30
C SER A 137 5.59 1.03 1.63
N GLN A 138 4.78 0.82 2.67
CA GLN A 138 5.13 1.09 4.06
C GLN A 138 5.60 -0.17 4.77
N ASP A 139 5.35 -1.32 4.16
CA ASP A 139 5.67 -2.62 4.71
C ASP A 139 7.13 -3.01 4.39
N TRP A 140 7.86 -3.37 5.44
CA TRP A 140 9.25 -3.81 5.32
C TRP A 140 9.37 -5.18 4.65
N ASP A 141 8.31 -5.98 4.64
CA ASP A 141 8.28 -7.29 3.98
C ASP A 141 8.55 -7.18 2.47
N THR A 142 8.29 -5.99 1.88
CA THR A 142 8.71 -5.66 0.51
C THR A 142 10.20 -5.94 0.25
N LEU A 143 11.07 -5.72 1.24
CA LEU A 143 12.50 -6.02 1.13
C LEU A 143 12.79 -7.50 1.33
N LEU A 144 11.97 -8.21 2.12
CA LEU A 144 12.07 -9.67 2.27
C LEU A 144 11.68 -10.40 0.97
N TYR A 145 10.80 -9.81 0.14
CA TYR A 145 10.49 -10.28 -1.21
C TYR A 145 11.55 -9.88 -2.26
N GLY A 146 12.64 -9.24 -1.84
CA GLY A 146 13.75 -8.92 -2.72
C GLY A 146 13.57 -7.69 -3.61
N ALA A 147 12.69 -6.75 -3.27
CA ALA A 147 12.58 -5.51 -4.03
C ALA A 147 13.93 -4.76 -4.06
N PRO A 148 14.56 -4.55 -5.23
CA PRO A 148 15.86 -3.87 -5.31
C PRO A 148 15.81 -2.44 -4.81
N VAL A 149 14.68 -1.75 -5.04
CA VAL A 149 14.45 -0.38 -4.59
C VAL A 149 13.06 -0.26 -3.99
N MET A 150 12.99 0.17 -2.74
CA MET A 150 11.77 0.49 -2.02
C MET A 150 11.66 1.99 -1.76
N VAL A 151 10.48 2.57 -1.95
CA VAL A 151 10.19 3.97 -1.61
C VAL A 151 9.11 4.01 -0.53
N ARG A 152 9.46 4.52 0.63
CA ARG A 152 8.54 4.69 1.75
C ARG A 152 8.00 6.11 1.83
N ASN A 153 6.88 6.28 2.52
CA ASN A 153 6.24 7.57 2.80
C ASN A 153 5.85 8.39 1.56
N LEU A 154 5.78 7.78 0.39
CA LEU A 154 5.48 8.48 -0.85
C LEU A 154 4.11 9.16 -0.81
N SER A 155 3.06 8.43 -0.45
CA SER A 155 1.69 8.94 -0.32
C SER A 155 1.54 10.03 0.75
N SER A 156 2.48 10.11 1.69
CA SER A 156 2.51 11.08 2.79
C SER A 156 3.55 12.18 2.60
N HIS A 157 4.29 12.18 1.48
CA HIS A 157 5.31 13.18 1.21
C HIS A 157 4.75 14.61 1.28
N GLY A 158 5.48 15.50 1.94
CA GLY A 158 5.06 16.89 2.11
C GLY A 158 3.96 17.12 3.15
N THR A 159 3.44 16.09 3.82
CA THR A 159 2.51 16.24 4.93
C THR A 159 3.25 16.42 6.26
N ARG A 160 2.54 16.88 7.30
CA ARG A 160 3.09 16.97 8.66
C ARG A 160 2.51 15.85 9.54
N ARG A 161 3.39 15.10 10.21
CA ARG A 161 3.02 14.11 11.23
C ARG A 161 3.77 14.40 12.52
N PHE A 162 3.06 14.54 13.63
CA PHE A 162 3.64 14.94 14.93
C PHE A 162 4.56 16.16 14.84
N GLY A 163 4.16 17.21 14.09
CA GLY A 163 4.92 18.44 13.93
C GLY A 163 6.10 18.37 12.93
N ARG A 164 6.48 17.18 12.45
CA ARG A 164 7.59 16.97 11.51
C ARG A 164 7.08 16.81 10.07
N MET A 165 7.83 17.34 9.12
CA MET A 165 7.58 17.13 7.69
C MET A 165 7.89 15.66 7.34
N VAL A 166 6.94 14.97 6.75
CA VAL A 166 7.15 13.62 6.22
C VAL A 166 7.82 13.74 4.85
N ARG A 167 8.89 13.00 4.65
CA ARG A 167 9.60 12.90 3.37
C ARG A 167 9.53 11.47 2.86
N ALA A 168 9.47 11.33 1.54
CA ALA A 168 9.68 10.04 0.92
C ALA A 168 11.13 9.60 1.16
N GLU A 169 11.29 8.33 1.46
CA GLU A 169 12.58 7.68 1.73
C GLU A 169 12.82 6.60 0.68
N ARG A 170 13.95 6.66 0.02
CA ARG A 170 14.40 5.63 -0.93
C ARG A 170 15.36 4.69 -0.21
N ILE A 171 15.08 3.39 -0.27
CA ILE A 171 15.89 2.33 0.33
C ILE A 171 16.34 1.42 -0.80
N VAL A 172 17.64 1.14 -0.87
CA VAL A 172 18.23 0.23 -1.84
C VAL A 172 18.64 -1.03 -1.11
N LEU A 173 18.10 -2.17 -1.53
CA LEU A 173 18.33 -3.45 -0.86
C LEU A 173 19.80 -3.81 -0.79
N ALA A 174 20.55 -3.63 -1.88
CA ALA A 174 21.98 -3.93 -1.91
C ALA A 174 22.78 -3.09 -0.91
N GLU A 175 22.49 -1.78 -0.80
CA GLU A 175 23.13 -0.88 0.19
C GLU A 175 22.78 -1.32 1.62
N LEU A 176 21.51 -1.67 1.87
CA LEU A 176 21.07 -2.15 3.18
C LEU A 176 21.76 -3.46 3.59
N LEU A 177 21.92 -4.40 2.66
CA LEU A 177 22.61 -5.67 2.91
C LEU A 177 24.10 -5.43 3.20
N GLU A 178 24.76 -4.60 2.40
CA GLU A 178 26.19 -4.25 2.59
C GLU A 178 26.41 -3.56 3.94
N GLU A 179 25.66 -2.52 4.26
CA GLU A 179 25.77 -1.78 5.54
C GLU A 179 25.55 -2.68 6.76
N ASN A 180 24.71 -3.70 6.62
CA ASN A 180 24.43 -4.62 7.70
C ASN A 180 25.27 -5.91 7.67
N GLY A 181 26.09 -6.11 6.65
CA GLY A 181 26.92 -7.31 6.48
C GLY A 181 26.07 -8.59 6.41
N LEU A 182 24.97 -8.55 5.66
CA LEU A 182 24.02 -9.66 5.49
C LEU A 182 23.98 -10.11 4.03
N THR A 183 23.70 -11.42 3.83
CA THR A 183 23.17 -11.89 2.56
C THR A 183 21.67 -11.67 2.50
N TYR A 184 21.09 -11.83 1.32
CA TYR A 184 19.63 -11.70 1.15
C TYR A 184 18.87 -12.80 1.93
N GLU A 185 19.36 -14.03 1.89
CA GLU A 185 18.81 -15.16 2.65
C GLU A 185 18.86 -14.89 4.17
N GLN A 186 19.94 -14.29 4.65
CA GLN A 186 20.06 -13.88 6.06
C GLN A 186 19.10 -12.76 6.44
N LEU A 187 18.75 -11.86 5.51
CA LEU A 187 17.70 -10.85 5.73
C LEU A 187 16.33 -11.51 5.85
N VAL A 188 16.03 -12.50 5.00
CA VAL A 188 14.78 -13.29 5.09
C VAL A 188 14.71 -14.02 6.42
N ASP A 189 15.78 -14.72 6.81
CA ASP A 189 15.87 -15.41 8.09
C ASP A 189 15.69 -14.45 9.29
N LEU A 190 16.30 -13.27 9.23
CA LEU A 190 16.11 -12.22 10.22
C LEU A 190 14.63 -11.80 10.31
N GLY A 191 13.98 -11.59 9.18
CA GLY A 191 12.54 -11.27 9.12
C GLY A 191 11.70 -12.35 9.79
N ILE A 192 11.92 -13.62 9.47
CA ILE A 192 11.19 -14.75 10.04
C ILE A 192 11.42 -14.85 11.56
N MET A 193 12.66 -14.64 12.04
CA MET A 193 12.96 -14.64 13.48
C MET A 193 12.26 -13.52 14.24
N VAL A 194 12.14 -12.35 13.64
CA VAL A 194 11.50 -11.18 14.25
C VAL A 194 9.97 -11.29 14.20
N GLY A 195 9.45 -11.86 13.14
CA GLY A 195 8.04 -12.08 12.85
C GLY A 195 7.61 -11.45 11.53
N THR A 196 6.79 -12.18 10.79
CA THR A 196 6.16 -11.82 9.52
C THR A 196 4.69 -12.21 9.55
N ASP A 197 3.95 -11.93 8.51
CA ASP A 197 2.56 -12.39 8.37
C ASP A 197 2.41 -13.93 8.37
N PHE A 198 3.49 -14.66 8.11
CA PHE A 198 3.51 -16.13 8.02
C PHE A 198 3.99 -16.80 9.31
N HIS A 199 4.71 -16.08 10.18
CA HIS A 199 5.22 -16.61 11.44
C HIS A 199 5.33 -15.52 12.51
N PRO A 200 4.88 -15.75 13.77
CA PRO A 200 4.86 -14.74 14.82
C PRO A 200 6.26 -14.32 15.33
N GLY A 201 7.31 -14.89 14.80
CA GLY A 201 8.70 -14.69 15.26
C GLY A 201 9.09 -15.64 16.39
N ILE A 202 10.37 -15.63 16.74
CA ILE A 202 10.93 -16.44 17.83
C ILE A 202 10.86 -15.63 19.14
N LYS A 203 10.18 -16.17 20.15
CA LYS A 203 9.98 -15.49 21.42
C LYS A 203 11.31 -15.04 22.06
N GLY A 204 11.41 -13.73 22.28
CA GLY A 204 12.58 -13.08 22.87
C GLY A 204 13.65 -12.64 21.84
N ILE A 205 13.41 -12.83 20.54
CA ILE A 205 14.27 -12.32 19.48
C ILE A 205 13.56 -11.15 18.77
N GLY A 206 13.98 -9.94 19.07
CA GLY A 206 13.55 -8.73 18.36
C GLY A 206 14.61 -8.30 17.33
N PRO A 207 14.34 -7.22 16.55
CA PRO A 207 15.19 -6.84 15.40
C PRO A 207 16.69 -6.69 15.75
N LYS A 208 17.04 -6.00 16.84
CA LYS A 208 18.43 -5.79 17.24
C LYS A 208 19.13 -7.08 17.66
N THR A 209 18.41 -7.92 18.41
CA THR A 209 18.95 -9.23 18.86
C THR A 209 19.05 -10.17 17.67
N GLY A 210 18.05 -10.23 16.80
CA GLY A 210 18.03 -11.05 15.61
C GLY A 210 19.19 -10.70 14.67
N LEU A 211 19.40 -9.41 14.38
CA LEU A 211 20.52 -8.96 13.56
C LEU A 211 21.89 -9.40 14.12
N LYS A 212 22.08 -9.29 15.44
CA LYS A 212 23.33 -9.77 16.08
C LYS A 212 23.49 -11.27 15.92
N LEU A 213 22.41 -12.02 16.16
CA LEU A 213 22.46 -13.49 16.12
C LEU A 213 22.69 -14.03 14.70
N ILE A 214 21.99 -13.46 13.70
CA ILE A 214 22.16 -13.93 12.32
C ILE A 214 23.57 -13.64 11.80
N ARG A 215 24.18 -12.53 12.21
CA ARG A 215 25.59 -12.22 11.90
C ARG A 215 26.56 -13.16 12.58
N GLU A 216 26.25 -13.62 13.79
CA GLU A 216 27.11 -14.49 14.59
C GLU A 216 27.02 -15.96 14.15
N PHE A 217 25.82 -16.45 13.85
CA PHE A 217 25.51 -17.86 13.62
C PHE A 217 25.18 -18.22 12.17
N GLY A 218 24.76 -17.25 11.35
CA GLY A 218 24.54 -17.44 9.92
C GLY A 218 23.10 -17.76 9.54
N THR A 219 22.44 -18.74 10.15
CA THR A 219 21.11 -19.23 9.81
C THR A 219 20.18 -19.32 11.03
N ILE A 220 18.87 -19.41 10.80
CA ILE A 220 17.88 -19.61 11.88
C ILE A 220 18.18 -20.90 12.64
N GLU A 221 18.51 -21.98 11.95
CA GLU A 221 18.78 -23.29 12.56
C GLU A 221 19.96 -23.22 13.53
N GLU A 222 21.03 -22.56 13.13
CA GLU A 222 22.22 -22.37 13.99
C GLU A 222 21.93 -21.45 15.17
N VAL A 223 21.13 -20.40 14.96
CA VAL A 223 20.65 -19.53 16.04
C VAL A 223 19.78 -20.32 17.03
N CYS A 224 18.84 -21.12 16.54
CA CYS A 224 17.97 -21.94 17.40
C CYS A 224 18.76 -22.95 18.20
N ALA A 225 19.73 -23.63 17.58
CA ALA A 225 20.62 -24.58 18.28
C ALA A 225 21.46 -23.87 19.37
N ALA A 226 22.03 -22.71 19.07
CA ALA A 226 22.87 -21.94 20.02
C ALA A 226 22.09 -21.32 21.18
N LYS A 227 20.78 -21.06 21.01
CA LYS A 227 19.93 -20.40 22.00
C LYS A 227 18.89 -21.31 22.64
N ASP A 228 18.96 -22.62 22.39
CA ASP A 228 17.98 -23.61 22.88
C ASP A 228 16.55 -23.18 22.56
N LYS A 229 16.31 -22.90 21.27
CA LYS A 229 15.00 -22.51 20.72
C LYS A 229 14.52 -23.55 19.72
N GLU A 230 13.21 -23.65 19.58
CA GLU A 230 12.60 -24.46 18.54
C GLU A 230 12.75 -23.77 17.19
N ILE A 231 13.05 -24.55 16.16
CA ILE A 231 13.04 -24.06 14.77
C ILE A 231 11.59 -23.76 14.37
N PRO A 232 11.31 -22.63 13.72
CA PRO A 232 9.98 -22.31 13.23
C PRO A 232 9.37 -23.46 12.40
N GLU A 233 8.13 -23.83 12.70
CA GLU A 233 7.39 -24.78 11.86
C GLU A 233 7.30 -24.26 10.42
N ARG A 234 7.45 -25.15 9.44
CA ARG A 234 7.36 -24.82 8.01
C ARG A 234 8.37 -23.74 7.55
N LEU A 235 9.55 -23.69 8.18
CA LEU A 235 10.57 -22.67 7.89
C LEU A 235 10.90 -22.60 6.39
N GLU A 236 11.15 -23.74 5.73
CA GLU A 236 11.48 -23.79 4.31
C GLU A 236 10.34 -23.27 3.42
N GLU A 237 9.09 -23.57 3.77
CA GLU A 237 7.93 -23.06 3.02
C GLU A 237 7.81 -21.54 3.18
N ILE A 238 8.11 -21.00 4.36
CA ILE A 238 8.09 -19.55 4.59
C ILE A 238 9.25 -18.87 3.84
N ARG A 239 10.45 -19.46 3.85
CA ARG A 239 11.58 -18.98 3.02
C ARG A 239 11.20 -18.94 1.54
N GLU A 240 10.58 -20.01 1.03
CA GLU A 240 10.16 -20.12 -0.36
C GLU A 240 9.16 -19.03 -0.75
N ILE A 241 8.24 -18.63 0.13
CA ILE A 241 7.31 -17.53 -0.10
C ILE A 241 8.04 -16.22 -0.37
N PHE A 242 9.14 -15.95 0.32
CA PHE A 242 9.92 -14.72 0.15
C PHE A 242 10.91 -14.81 -1.00
N LEU A 243 11.64 -15.92 -1.11
CA LEU A 243 12.75 -16.07 -2.05
C LEU A 243 12.27 -16.34 -3.49
N ASN A 244 11.14 -17.02 -3.66
CA ASN A 244 10.62 -17.46 -4.96
C ASN A 244 9.16 -17.06 -5.16
N HIS A 245 8.81 -15.84 -4.78
CA HIS A 245 7.43 -15.34 -4.89
C HIS A 245 6.96 -15.31 -6.35
N PRO A 246 5.75 -15.83 -6.67
CA PRO A 246 5.25 -15.80 -8.03
C PRO A 246 4.79 -14.40 -8.44
N ALA A 247 5.08 -14.03 -9.67
CA ALA A 247 4.51 -12.86 -10.33
C ALA A 247 4.07 -13.24 -11.75
N SER A 248 3.07 -12.54 -12.26
CA SER A 248 2.65 -12.74 -13.67
C SER A 248 3.78 -12.38 -14.62
N ASP A 249 3.95 -13.18 -15.67
CA ASP A 249 4.90 -12.91 -16.77
C ASP A 249 4.30 -12.00 -17.87
N GLU A 250 3.01 -11.65 -17.75
CA GLU A 250 2.38 -10.76 -18.72
C GLU A 250 3.02 -9.36 -18.67
N PRO A 251 3.28 -8.76 -19.83
CA PRO A 251 3.80 -7.40 -19.91
C PRO A 251 2.88 -6.42 -19.19
N ILE A 252 3.47 -5.43 -18.50
CA ILE A 252 2.71 -4.33 -17.93
C ILE A 252 2.13 -3.49 -19.08
N PRO A 253 0.80 -3.33 -19.17
CA PRO A 253 0.20 -2.46 -20.17
C PRO A 253 0.70 -1.03 -20.02
N ASN A 254 0.90 -0.33 -21.13
CA ASN A 254 1.23 1.08 -21.09
C ASN A 254 0.09 1.87 -20.44
N PRO A 255 0.42 2.88 -19.63
CA PRO A 255 -0.59 3.76 -19.05
C PRO A 255 -1.44 4.45 -20.12
N GLY A 256 -2.73 4.56 -19.83
CA GLY A 256 -3.69 5.24 -20.71
C GLY A 256 -3.71 6.76 -20.52
N MET A 257 -4.58 7.41 -21.30
CA MET A 257 -5.00 8.80 -21.07
C MET A 257 -6.16 8.83 -20.10
N CYS A 258 -6.28 9.92 -19.35
CA CYS A 258 -7.42 10.13 -18.45
C CYS A 258 -8.71 10.34 -19.24
N ASP A 259 -9.76 9.61 -18.87
CA ASP A 259 -11.13 9.82 -19.33
C ASP A 259 -11.84 10.81 -18.38
N GLU A 260 -11.83 12.08 -18.77
CA GLU A 260 -12.46 13.15 -17.98
C GLU A 260 -13.96 12.95 -17.81
N ALA A 261 -14.66 12.56 -18.89
CA ALA A 261 -16.11 12.43 -18.89
C ALA A 261 -16.56 11.28 -17.97
N GLY A 262 -15.94 10.10 -18.12
CA GLY A 262 -16.21 8.95 -17.25
C GLY A 262 -15.86 9.22 -15.79
N LEU A 263 -14.77 9.96 -15.53
CA LEU A 263 -14.39 10.33 -14.17
C LEU A 263 -15.40 11.25 -13.49
N ARG A 264 -16.00 12.20 -14.25
CA ARG A 264 -17.07 13.07 -13.74
C ARG A 264 -18.34 12.29 -13.48
N GLU A 265 -18.78 11.47 -14.43
CA GLU A 265 -19.95 10.62 -14.27
C GLU A 265 -19.81 9.72 -13.03
N MET A 266 -18.67 9.04 -12.88
CA MET A 266 -18.47 8.16 -11.73
C MET A 266 -18.43 8.94 -10.41
N LEU A 267 -17.64 10.02 -10.32
CA LEU A 267 -17.33 10.63 -9.03
C LEU A 267 -18.27 11.80 -8.67
N VAL A 268 -18.67 12.64 -9.63
CA VAL A 268 -19.58 13.76 -9.36
C VAL A 268 -21.03 13.25 -9.30
N ASP A 269 -21.47 12.59 -10.35
CA ASP A 269 -22.87 12.17 -10.47
C ASP A 269 -23.15 10.92 -9.61
N GLY A 270 -22.17 10.01 -9.51
CA GLY A 270 -22.33 8.74 -8.76
C GLY A 270 -21.99 8.83 -7.28
N HIS A 271 -21.08 9.71 -6.86
CA HIS A 271 -20.53 9.72 -5.49
C HIS A 271 -20.45 11.13 -4.85
N ASP A 272 -21.15 12.10 -5.34
CA ASP A 272 -21.25 13.48 -4.79
C ASP A 272 -19.91 14.21 -4.63
N PHE A 273 -18.90 13.89 -5.46
CA PHE A 273 -17.66 14.64 -5.43
C PHE A 273 -17.85 16.05 -5.97
N SER A 274 -17.24 17.02 -5.32
CA SER A 274 -17.33 18.40 -5.82
C SER A 274 -16.51 18.57 -7.11
N GLU A 275 -17.06 19.33 -8.07
CA GLU A 275 -16.38 19.75 -9.30
C GLU A 275 -15.01 20.36 -9.02
N ARG A 276 -14.85 21.10 -7.93
CA ARG A 276 -13.57 21.68 -7.51
C ARG A 276 -12.53 20.60 -7.22
N ARG A 277 -12.92 19.43 -6.66
CA ARG A 277 -12.00 18.34 -6.38
C ARG A 277 -11.57 17.65 -7.66
N ILE A 278 -12.53 17.37 -8.53
CA ILE A 278 -12.25 16.78 -9.84
C ILE A 278 -11.36 17.70 -10.67
N GLY A 279 -11.66 19.00 -10.76
CA GLY A 279 -10.83 19.97 -11.48
C GLY A 279 -9.38 19.99 -10.99
N ARG A 280 -9.12 19.86 -9.69
CA ARG A 280 -7.74 19.77 -9.18
C ARG A 280 -7.03 18.50 -9.63
N ALA A 281 -7.73 17.37 -9.66
CA ALA A 281 -7.17 16.11 -10.15
C ALA A 281 -6.85 16.18 -11.64
N LEU A 282 -7.80 16.69 -12.44
CA LEU A 282 -7.64 16.87 -13.88
C LEU A 282 -6.48 17.82 -14.22
N ASN A 283 -6.33 18.94 -13.51
CA ASN A 283 -5.19 19.85 -13.69
C ASN A 283 -3.84 19.15 -13.47
N ARG A 284 -3.75 18.21 -12.52
CA ARG A 284 -2.53 17.41 -12.33
C ARG A 284 -2.30 16.43 -13.48
N MET A 285 -3.37 15.81 -13.97
CA MET A 285 -3.30 14.91 -15.14
C MET A 285 -2.87 15.68 -16.39
N GLU A 286 -3.38 16.89 -16.59
CA GLU A 286 -2.97 17.78 -17.69
C GLU A 286 -1.49 18.19 -17.57
N ALA A 287 -1.06 18.63 -16.39
CA ALA A 287 0.33 19.00 -16.11
C ALA A 287 1.32 17.85 -16.35
N SER A 288 0.87 16.60 -16.22
CA SER A 288 1.65 15.39 -16.51
C SER A 288 1.54 14.90 -17.96
N GLY A 289 0.77 15.59 -18.82
CA GLY A 289 0.54 15.20 -20.21
C GLY A 289 -0.40 14.00 -20.38
N ARG A 290 -1.16 13.63 -19.33
CA ARG A 290 -2.09 12.50 -19.34
C ARG A 290 -3.56 12.85 -19.56
N LEU A 291 -3.86 14.13 -19.68
CA LEU A 291 -5.17 14.64 -20.07
C LEU A 291 -5.03 15.32 -21.42
N ARG A 292 -5.87 14.97 -22.39
CA ARG A 292 -5.96 15.70 -23.65
C ARG A 292 -6.74 16.99 -23.37
N SER A 293 -6.07 18.13 -23.47
CA SER A 293 -6.76 19.43 -23.53
C SER A 293 -7.70 19.42 -24.72
N GLY A 294 -8.99 19.68 -24.48
CA GLY A 294 -9.99 19.64 -25.55
C GLY A 294 -9.60 20.53 -26.73
N GLY A 295 -9.26 19.95 -27.86
CA GLY A 295 -9.16 20.62 -29.16
C GLY A 295 -7.84 21.25 -29.54
N GLN A 296 -6.76 21.18 -28.74
CA GLN A 296 -5.44 21.61 -29.16
C GLN A 296 -4.58 20.41 -29.55
N THR A 297 -4.48 20.16 -30.86
CA THR A 297 -3.40 19.32 -31.43
C THR A 297 -2.07 19.93 -31.05
N SER A 298 -1.19 19.13 -30.45
CA SER A 298 0.19 19.53 -30.17
C SER A 298 0.87 20.01 -31.47
N LEU A 299 1.62 21.09 -31.38
CA LEU A 299 2.42 21.63 -32.51
C LEU A 299 3.49 20.64 -33.02
N PHE A 300 3.62 19.47 -32.39
CA PHE A 300 4.59 18.41 -32.70
C PHE A 300 3.96 17.13 -33.25
N ASP A 301 2.67 17.14 -33.57
CA ASP A 301 1.98 16.04 -34.28
C ASP A 301 2.12 16.12 -35.80
N PHE A 302 3.22 16.72 -36.30
CA PHE A 302 3.58 16.79 -37.71
C PHE A 302 4.90 16.09 -38.01
#